data_00c53f1a02954542028391f04a39b22e
#
_entry.id   00c53f1a02954542028391f04a39b22e
#
_cell.length_a   1.000
_cell.length_b   1.000
_cell.length_c   1.000
_cell.angle_alpha   90.00
_cell.angle_beta   90.00
_cell.angle_gamma   90.00
#
_symmetry.space_group_name_H-M   'P 1'
#
loop_
_entity.id
_entity.type
_entity.pdbx_description
1 polymer ?
#
loop_
_entity_poly.entity_id
_entity_poly.type
_entity_poly.pdbx_seq_one_letter_code
_entity_poly.pdbx_strand_id
1 'polypeptide(L)'
;MDVTTLLQNLFAPAHRLYALEGEGPIAELAVEAWLGREALSELFEWRVVAASANARIALESFIGQRVTLVTTLADGTQARRTGLIRQAEQLGADGSLARYRLTVVPWFWLATQQRHSQVFQNRPLADILEQMLSPYAPYAAWRFAAGAEDRMAAFGTRSHIAQFRETDYRFVTRLLAEAGLGFTTVEDEQAPAATRC
;
A
#
# COMPACT_ATOMS: atom_id res chain seq x y z
N MET A 1 -13.58 -38.82 5.42
CA MET A 1 -13.62 -37.34 5.47
C MET A 1 -13.37 -36.90 4.05
N ASP A 2 -14.37 -36.22 3.45
CA ASP A 2 -14.31 -35.87 2.03
C ASP A 2 -13.25 -34.77 1.82
N VAL A 3 -12.42 -34.92 0.78
CA VAL A 3 -11.37 -33.96 0.38
C VAL A 3 -11.97 -32.55 0.19
N THR A 4 -13.22 -32.48 -0.30
CA THR A 4 -13.97 -31.23 -0.49
C THR A 4 -14.23 -30.52 0.85
N THR A 5 -14.56 -31.27 1.91
CA THR A 5 -14.80 -30.72 3.25
C THR A 5 -13.47 -30.25 3.89
N LEU A 6 -12.36 -30.97 3.65
CA LEU A 6 -11.03 -30.55 4.07
C LEU A 6 -10.58 -29.27 3.38
N LEU A 7 -10.81 -29.15 2.08
CA LEU A 7 -10.52 -27.94 1.31
C LEU A 7 -11.38 -26.77 1.79
N GLN A 8 -12.69 -26.97 2.01
CA GLN A 8 -13.56 -25.92 2.53
C GLN A 8 -13.14 -25.43 3.92
N ASN A 9 -12.69 -26.32 4.81
CA ASN A 9 -12.15 -25.94 6.12
C ASN A 9 -10.78 -25.24 6.02
N LEU A 10 -9.94 -25.61 5.05
CA LEU A 10 -8.69 -24.91 4.76
C LEU A 10 -8.95 -23.49 4.24
N PHE A 11 -10.07 -23.24 3.57
CA PHE A 11 -10.44 -21.93 3.03
C PHE A 11 -11.41 -21.13 3.93
N ALA A 12 -11.85 -21.69 5.09
CA ALA A 12 -12.69 -20.98 6.04
C ALA A 12 -11.90 -19.90 6.81
N PRO A 13 -12.27 -18.62 6.74
CA PRO A 13 -11.50 -17.51 7.34
C PRO A 13 -11.41 -17.58 8.86
N ALA A 14 -12.40 -18.20 9.50
CA ALA A 14 -12.61 -18.17 10.96
C ALA A 14 -11.54 -18.86 11.83
N HIS A 15 -10.63 -19.66 11.22
CA HIS A 15 -9.61 -20.43 11.94
C HIS A 15 -8.18 -20.13 11.51
N ARG A 16 -7.97 -19.04 10.77
CA ARG A 16 -6.64 -18.70 10.25
C ARG A 16 -6.02 -17.55 11.01
N LEU A 17 -4.73 -17.66 11.26
CA LEU A 17 -3.92 -16.56 11.78
C LEU A 17 -3.84 -15.40 10.78
N TYR A 18 -3.92 -15.71 9.46
CA TYR A 18 -3.82 -14.74 8.39
C TYR A 18 -4.96 -14.90 7.39
N ALA A 19 -5.54 -13.79 6.95
CA ALA A 19 -6.53 -13.75 5.90
C ALA A 19 -6.26 -12.58 4.95
N LEU A 20 -6.71 -12.70 3.69
CA LEU A 20 -6.81 -11.59 2.77
C LEU A 20 -8.26 -11.17 2.64
N GLU A 21 -8.50 -9.88 2.71
CA GLU A 21 -9.78 -9.25 2.39
C GLU A 21 -9.60 -8.38 1.15
N GLY A 22 -10.50 -8.52 0.20
CA GLY A 22 -10.50 -7.77 -1.05
C GLY A 22 -11.58 -8.29 -1.98
N GLU A 23 -11.72 -7.62 -3.11
CA GLU A 23 -12.75 -7.97 -4.10
C GLU A 23 -12.21 -8.93 -5.16
N GLY A 24 -13.14 -9.51 -5.92
CA GLY A 24 -12.81 -10.37 -7.05
C GLY A 24 -11.95 -11.58 -6.65
N PRO A 25 -10.85 -11.84 -7.38
CA PRO A 25 -10.04 -13.04 -7.15
C PRO A 25 -9.32 -13.07 -5.80
N ILE A 26 -9.21 -11.92 -5.10
CA ILE A 26 -8.59 -11.87 -3.77
C ILE A 26 -9.40 -12.69 -2.76
N ALA A 27 -10.72 -12.69 -2.89
CA ALA A 27 -11.61 -13.46 -2.00
C ALA A 27 -11.42 -14.98 -2.10
N GLU A 28 -10.82 -15.46 -3.21
CA GLU A 28 -10.54 -16.89 -3.44
C GLU A 28 -9.19 -17.33 -2.85
N LEU A 29 -8.41 -16.40 -2.28
CA LEU A 29 -7.05 -16.64 -1.82
C LEU A 29 -6.99 -17.02 -0.35
N ALA A 30 -6.20 -18.02 -0.06
CA ALA A 30 -5.86 -18.46 1.28
C ALA A 30 -4.40 -18.20 1.59
N VAL A 31 -4.09 -17.34 2.55
CA VAL A 31 -2.70 -17.02 2.91
C VAL A 31 -1.98 -18.24 3.45
N GLU A 32 -0.84 -18.56 2.87
CA GLU A 32 0.10 -19.57 3.38
C GLU A 32 1.24 -18.92 4.16
N ALA A 33 1.78 -17.80 3.66
CA ALA A 33 2.87 -17.09 4.29
C ALA A 33 2.89 -15.62 3.83
N TRP A 34 3.51 -14.77 4.61
CA TRP A 34 3.83 -13.41 4.19
C TRP A 34 5.11 -12.91 4.83
N LEU A 35 5.77 -11.98 4.16
CA LEU A 35 6.94 -11.26 4.63
C LEU A 35 6.76 -9.80 4.29
N GLY A 36 7.04 -8.91 5.23
CA GLY A 36 6.91 -7.48 5.02
C GLY A 36 8.03 -6.68 5.67
N ARG A 37 8.26 -5.51 5.11
CA ARG A 37 9.12 -4.48 5.67
C ARG A 37 8.35 -3.16 5.71
N GLU A 38 8.36 -2.53 6.87
CA GLU A 38 7.82 -1.21 7.13
C GLU A 38 8.90 -0.39 7.85
N ALA A 39 9.06 0.86 7.46
CA ALA A 39 9.98 1.78 8.10
C ALA A 39 9.50 3.22 7.96
N LEU A 40 9.93 4.09 8.87
CA LEU A 40 9.66 5.51 8.81
C LEU A 40 10.27 6.11 7.54
N SER A 41 9.51 6.93 6.84
CA SER A 41 9.91 7.58 5.58
C SER A 41 10.27 6.62 4.45
N GLU A 42 9.81 5.37 4.54
CA GLU A 42 9.93 4.37 3.47
C GLU A 42 8.55 3.87 3.06
N LEU A 43 8.44 3.44 1.81
CA LEU A 43 7.26 2.70 1.35
C LEU A 43 7.34 1.28 1.92
N PHE A 44 6.27 0.82 2.53
CA PHE A 44 6.21 -0.58 2.90
C PHE A 44 6.11 -1.47 1.65
N GLU A 45 6.59 -2.69 1.78
CA GLU A 45 6.39 -3.75 0.81
C GLU A 45 6.08 -5.05 1.55
N TRP A 46 4.96 -5.67 1.21
CA TRP A 46 4.61 -7.00 1.70
C TRP A 46 4.51 -7.97 0.53
N ARG A 47 5.11 -9.13 0.70
CA ARG A 47 5.01 -10.26 -0.21
C ARG A 47 4.16 -11.32 0.44
N VAL A 48 3.00 -11.57 -0.12
CA VAL A 48 2.04 -12.55 0.39
C VAL A 48 2.01 -13.73 -0.56
N VAL A 49 2.23 -14.93 -0.05
CA VAL A 49 2.03 -16.19 -0.75
C VAL A 49 0.69 -16.74 -0.32
N ALA A 50 -0.17 -17.02 -1.28
CA ALA A 50 -1.51 -17.50 -1.05
C ALA A 50 -1.88 -18.60 -2.06
N ALA A 51 -2.71 -19.54 -1.61
CA ALA A 51 -3.23 -20.63 -2.41
C ALA A 51 -4.67 -20.37 -2.86
N SER A 52 -5.04 -20.86 -4.04
CA SER A 52 -6.41 -20.91 -4.54
C SER A 52 -6.68 -22.26 -5.19
N ALA A 53 -7.93 -22.72 -5.11
CA ALA A 53 -8.39 -23.86 -5.92
C ALA A 53 -8.52 -23.51 -7.41
N ASN A 54 -8.47 -22.22 -7.75
CA ASN A 54 -8.55 -21.73 -9.12
C ASN A 54 -7.15 -21.46 -9.68
N ALA A 55 -6.65 -22.35 -10.54
CA ALA A 55 -5.35 -22.20 -11.20
C ALA A 55 -5.39 -21.27 -12.44
N ARG A 56 -6.55 -20.70 -12.77
CA ARG A 56 -6.75 -19.89 -13.98
C ARG A 56 -7.09 -18.44 -13.70
N ILE A 57 -6.73 -17.94 -12.50
CA ILE A 57 -6.94 -16.52 -12.20
C ILE A 57 -6.02 -15.70 -13.09
N ALA A 58 -6.60 -14.77 -13.83
CA ALA A 58 -5.85 -13.83 -14.64
C ALA A 58 -5.03 -12.89 -13.74
N LEU A 59 -3.70 -12.88 -13.90
CA LEU A 59 -2.81 -12.13 -12.99
C LEU A 59 -3.06 -10.61 -13.02
N GLU A 60 -3.44 -10.10 -14.19
CA GLU A 60 -3.80 -8.69 -14.37
C GLU A 60 -5.01 -8.27 -13.54
N SER A 61 -5.91 -9.20 -13.18
CA SER A 61 -7.08 -8.90 -12.36
C SER A 61 -6.73 -8.57 -10.90
N PHE A 62 -5.51 -8.87 -10.46
CA PHE A 62 -5.01 -8.48 -9.16
C PHE A 62 -4.42 -7.06 -9.15
N ILE A 63 -3.88 -6.60 -10.27
CA ILE A 63 -3.08 -5.38 -10.31
C ILE A 63 -3.93 -4.15 -10.01
N GLY A 64 -3.45 -3.32 -9.08
CA GLY A 64 -4.13 -2.09 -8.63
C GLY A 64 -5.29 -2.35 -7.68
N GLN A 65 -5.64 -3.60 -7.40
CA GLN A 65 -6.68 -3.93 -6.42
C GLN A 65 -6.22 -3.60 -5.01
N ARG A 66 -7.16 -3.09 -4.21
CA ARG A 66 -6.98 -2.93 -2.76
C ARG A 66 -7.06 -4.30 -2.10
N VAL A 67 -6.12 -4.56 -1.21
CA VAL A 67 -6.09 -5.78 -0.41
C VAL A 67 -5.74 -5.46 1.03
N THR A 68 -6.41 -6.09 1.98
CA THR A 68 -6.10 -6.02 3.40
C THR A 68 -5.61 -7.36 3.88
N LEU A 69 -4.39 -7.40 4.42
CA LEU A 69 -3.87 -8.53 5.16
C LEU A 69 -4.33 -8.41 6.62
N VAL A 70 -5.15 -9.35 7.05
CA VAL A 70 -5.64 -9.44 8.41
C VAL A 70 -4.82 -10.47 9.17
N THR A 71 -4.30 -10.09 10.34
CA THR A 71 -3.57 -10.98 11.24
C THR A 71 -4.36 -11.08 12.55
N THR A 72 -4.76 -12.28 12.93
CA THR A 72 -5.36 -12.53 14.25
C THR A 72 -4.25 -12.67 15.28
N LEU A 73 -4.29 -11.81 16.30
CA LEU A 73 -3.31 -11.80 17.39
C LEU A 73 -3.68 -12.81 18.47
N ALA A 74 -2.75 -13.05 19.39
CA ALA A 74 -2.92 -14.05 20.45
C ALA A 74 -4.10 -13.76 21.41
N ASP A 75 -4.49 -12.50 21.54
CA ASP A 75 -5.63 -12.05 22.34
C ASP A 75 -6.97 -12.07 21.55
N GLY A 76 -6.94 -12.52 20.29
CA GLY A 76 -8.09 -12.55 19.39
C GLY A 76 -8.38 -11.25 18.67
N THR A 77 -7.64 -10.17 18.94
CA THR A 77 -7.76 -8.93 18.19
C THR A 77 -7.17 -9.07 16.78
N GLN A 78 -7.53 -8.17 15.87
CA GLN A 78 -7.06 -8.20 14.49
C GLN A 78 -6.17 -7.00 14.20
N ALA A 79 -4.98 -7.28 13.70
CA ALA A 79 -4.13 -6.28 13.08
C ALA A 79 -4.39 -6.28 11.57
N ARG A 80 -4.71 -5.12 11.03
CA ARG A 80 -5.04 -4.91 9.62
C ARG A 80 -3.90 -4.17 8.93
N ARG A 81 -3.59 -4.57 7.69
CA ARG A 81 -2.59 -3.92 6.85
C ARG A 81 -3.14 -3.85 5.43
N THR A 82 -3.44 -2.65 4.99
CA THR A 82 -4.08 -2.42 3.69
C THR A 82 -3.09 -1.77 2.71
N GLY A 83 -3.16 -2.20 1.46
CA GLY A 83 -2.35 -1.64 0.39
C GLY A 83 -2.92 -1.98 -0.98
N LEU A 84 -2.17 -1.62 -2.02
CA LEU A 84 -2.47 -1.91 -3.42
C LEU A 84 -1.55 -3.01 -3.94
N ILE A 85 -2.10 -3.95 -4.70
CA ILE A 85 -1.31 -4.99 -5.35
C ILE A 85 -0.59 -4.38 -6.56
N ARG A 86 0.73 -4.28 -6.49
CA ARG A 86 1.55 -3.77 -7.61
C ARG A 86 2.05 -4.88 -8.54
N GLN A 87 2.11 -6.12 -8.04
CA GLN A 87 2.60 -7.26 -8.79
C GLN A 87 1.92 -8.54 -8.32
N ALA A 88 1.57 -9.38 -9.28
CA ALA A 88 1.07 -10.73 -9.05
C ALA A 88 1.87 -11.72 -9.88
N GLU A 89 2.12 -12.91 -9.32
CA GLU A 89 2.89 -13.98 -9.95
C GLU A 89 2.28 -15.32 -9.56
N GLN A 90 2.13 -16.22 -10.50
CA GLN A 90 1.76 -17.60 -10.23
C GLN A 90 3.03 -18.41 -10.03
N LEU A 91 3.21 -18.99 -8.85
CA LEU A 91 4.40 -19.75 -8.49
C LEU A 91 4.37 -21.19 -8.99
N GLY A 92 3.17 -21.71 -9.24
CA GLY A 92 2.95 -23.08 -9.71
C GLY A 92 1.58 -23.60 -9.29
N ALA A 93 1.24 -24.77 -9.79
CA ALA A 93 0.05 -25.52 -9.39
C ALA A 93 0.41 -26.99 -9.21
N ASP A 94 -0.09 -27.59 -8.14
CA ASP A 94 -0.02 -29.01 -7.90
C ASP A 94 -1.45 -29.58 -7.78
N GLY A 95 -1.89 -30.28 -8.81
CA GLY A 95 -3.16 -30.98 -8.84
C GLY A 95 -4.39 -30.14 -8.50
N SER A 96 -4.58 -29.76 -7.25
CA SER A 96 -5.79 -29.10 -6.75
C SER A 96 -5.61 -27.66 -6.30
N LEU A 97 -4.37 -27.19 -6.11
CA LEU A 97 -4.07 -25.85 -5.61
C LEU A 97 -3.04 -25.13 -6.47
N ALA A 98 -3.33 -23.89 -6.80
CA ALA A 98 -2.37 -22.98 -7.40
C ALA A 98 -1.87 -21.98 -6.34
N ARG A 99 -0.58 -21.66 -6.37
CA ARG A 99 0.03 -20.68 -5.49
C ARG A 99 0.33 -19.40 -6.22
N TYR A 100 -0.05 -18.31 -5.59
CA TYR A 100 0.16 -16.96 -6.09
C TYR A 100 1.02 -16.17 -5.11
N ARG A 101 1.90 -15.34 -5.64
CA ARG A 101 2.63 -14.32 -4.88
C ARG A 101 2.10 -12.96 -5.25
N LEU A 102 1.65 -12.21 -4.24
CA LEU A 102 1.21 -10.84 -4.40
C LEU A 102 2.23 -9.93 -3.72
N THR A 103 2.65 -8.86 -4.41
CA THR A 103 3.44 -7.79 -3.81
C THR A 103 2.53 -6.60 -3.56
N VAL A 104 2.39 -6.22 -2.30
CA VAL A 104 1.49 -5.18 -1.81
C VAL A 104 2.30 -3.97 -1.35
N VAL A 105 1.86 -2.78 -1.73
CA VAL A 105 2.53 -1.51 -1.47
C VAL A 105 1.51 -0.44 -1.03
N PRO A 106 1.92 0.64 -0.35
CA PRO A 106 1.01 1.74 -0.03
C PRO A 106 0.61 2.50 -1.30
N TRP A 107 -0.52 3.24 -1.22
CA TRP A 107 -0.94 4.09 -2.32
C TRP A 107 0.16 5.09 -2.78
N PHE A 108 0.98 5.56 -1.84
CA PHE A 108 2.05 6.52 -2.15
C PHE A 108 3.12 5.95 -3.10
N TRP A 109 3.16 4.63 -3.28
CA TRP A 109 3.96 3.99 -4.34
C TRP A 109 3.57 4.49 -5.74
N LEU A 110 2.30 4.88 -5.97
CA LEU A 110 1.86 5.42 -7.26
C LEU A 110 2.68 6.66 -7.66
N ALA A 111 3.11 7.46 -6.69
CA ALA A 111 3.95 8.63 -6.93
C ALA A 111 5.38 8.27 -7.44
N THR A 112 5.79 7.02 -7.32
CA THR A 112 7.05 6.55 -7.93
C THR A 112 6.93 6.32 -9.43
N GLN A 113 5.70 6.21 -9.94
CA GLN A 113 5.41 5.90 -11.35
C GLN A 113 5.25 7.17 -12.21
N GLN A 114 5.07 8.32 -11.57
CA GLN A 114 4.95 9.62 -12.24
C GLN A 114 6.27 10.39 -12.13
N ARG A 115 6.71 10.95 -13.25
CA ARG A 115 7.95 11.74 -13.34
C ARG A 115 7.68 13.05 -14.03
N HIS A 116 8.06 14.15 -13.40
CA HIS A 116 7.81 15.48 -13.90
C HIS A 116 9.06 16.37 -13.91
N SER A 117 8.96 17.48 -14.66
CA SER A 117 9.88 18.61 -14.59
C SER A 117 9.03 19.88 -14.49
N GLN A 118 9.06 20.51 -13.33
CA GLN A 118 8.29 21.71 -13.04
C GLN A 118 9.00 22.58 -12.01
N VAL A 119 8.58 23.81 -11.92
CA VAL A 119 9.18 24.82 -11.04
C VAL A 119 8.10 25.47 -10.21
N PHE A 120 8.38 25.60 -8.93
CA PHE A 120 7.54 26.32 -7.96
C PHE A 120 8.30 27.59 -7.55
N GLN A 121 7.63 28.74 -7.68
CA GLN A 121 8.21 30.04 -7.33
C GLN A 121 7.40 30.69 -6.23
N ASN A 122 8.10 31.14 -5.18
CA ASN A 122 7.50 31.89 -4.07
C ASN A 122 6.26 31.21 -3.46
N ARG A 123 6.33 29.88 -3.25
CA ARG A 123 5.24 29.09 -2.67
C ARG A 123 5.63 28.49 -1.32
N PRO A 124 4.70 28.45 -0.36
CA PRO A 124 4.84 27.68 0.86
C PRO A 124 5.01 26.18 0.57
N LEU A 125 5.74 25.49 1.44
CA LEU A 125 5.95 24.05 1.27
C LEU A 125 4.63 23.25 1.29
N ALA A 126 3.70 23.60 2.17
CA ALA A 126 2.39 22.95 2.27
C ALA A 126 1.63 22.96 0.94
N ASP A 127 1.57 24.14 0.28
CA ASP A 127 0.89 24.30 -1.01
C ASP A 127 1.54 23.44 -2.12
N ILE A 128 2.88 23.32 -2.07
CA ILE A 128 3.61 22.46 -3.01
C ILE A 128 3.27 21.00 -2.78
N LEU A 129 3.27 20.54 -1.52
CA LEU A 129 2.94 19.16 -1.17
C LEU A 129 1.49 18.83 -1.56
N GLU A 130 0.54 19.70 -1.27
CA GLU A 130 -0.86 19.52 -1.67
C GLU A 130 -1.01 19.44 -3.19
N GLN A 131 -0.35 20.34 -3.93
CA GLN A 131 -0.37 20.29 -5.38
C GLN A 131 0.21 18.99 -5.93
N MET A 132 1.28 18.49 -5.33
CA MET A 132 1.93 17.25 -5.75
C MET A 132 1.11 16.00 -5.41
N LEU A 133 0.36 16.02 -4.33
CA LEU A 133 -0.42 14.87 -3.86
C LEU A 133 -1.86 14.85 -4.43
N SER A 134 -2.40 16.01 -4.83
CA SER A 134 -3.78 16.13 -5.35
C SER A 134 -4.12 15.21 -6.52
N PRO A 135 -3.22 14.90 -7.49
CA PRO A 135 -3.52 13.96 -8.57
C PRO A 135 -3.80 12.53 -8.09
N TYR A 136 -3.35 12.19 -6.89
CA TYR A 136 -3.54 10.86 -6.28
C TYR A 136 -4.80 10.77 -5.41
N ALA A 137 -5.56 11.85 -5.25
CA ALA A 137 -6.76 11.91 -4.39
C ALA A 137 -7.76 10.76 -4.57
N PRO A 138 -7.97 10.16 -5.77
CA PRO A 138 -8.84 8.99 -5.92
C PRO A 138 -8.37 7.75 -5.15
N TYR A 139 -7.07 7.66 -4.87
CA TYR A 139 -6.41 6.53 -4.19
C TYR A 139 -5.81 6.92 -2.84
N ALA A 140 -5.73 8.22 -2.56
CA ALA A 140 -4.86 8.75 -1.53
C ALA A 140 -5.64 9.52 -0.45
N ALA A 141 -5.23 9.32 0.80
CA ALA A 141 -5.51 10.25 1.87
C ALA A 141 -4.18 10.59 2.56
N TRP A 142 -4.00 11.85 2.88
CA TRP A 142 -2.85 12.33 3.66
C TRP A 142 -3.31 13.40 4.65
N ARG A 143 -2.53 13.59 5.67
CA ARG A 143 -2.69 14.69 6.62
C ARG A 143 -1.35 15.08 7.21
N PHE A 144 -1.22 16.32 7.58
CA PHE A 144 -0.10 16.76 8.36
C PHE A 144 -0.31 16.38 9.84
N ALA A 145 0.69 15.78 10.46
CA ALA A 145 0.67 15.49 11.89
C ALA A 145 0.82 16.79 12.71
N ALA A 146 0.44 16.75 13.98
CA ALA A 146 0.61 17.88 14.87
C ALA A 146 2.10 18.37 14.87
N GLY A 147 2.30 19.67 14.72
CA GLY A 147 3.63 20.30 14.63
C GLY A 147 4.30 20.23 13.26
N ALA A 148 3.77 19.48 12.29
CA ALA A 148 4.32 19.46 10.92
C ALA A 148 4.13 20.82 10.24
N GLU A 149 3.01 21.49 10.47
CA GLU A 149 2.72 22.83 9.92
C GLU A 149 3.73 23.86 10.39
N ASP A 150 4.11 23.85 11.67
CA ASP A 150 5.14 24.73 12.22
C ASP A 150 6.51 24.50 11.56
N ARG A 151 6.84 23.23 11.29
CA ARG A 151 8.07 22.88 10.58
C ARG A 151 8.04 23.33 9.12
N MET A 152 6.92 23.17 8.44
CA MET A 152 6.75 23.67 7.07
C MET A 152 6.78 25.18 7.01
N ALA A 153 6.19 25.88 7.99
CA ALA A 153 6.28 27.33 8.11
C ALA A 153 7.72 27.80 8.37
N ALA A 154 8.46 27.11 9.23
CA ALA A 154 9.88 27.39 9.51
C ALA A 154 10.79 27.13 8.29
N PHE A 155 10.42 26.23 7.40
CA PHE A 155 11.11 26.01 6.11
C PHE A 155 11.05 27.28 5.24
N GLY A 156 9.98 28.06 5.39
CA GLY A 156 9.76 29.31 4.71
C GLY A 156 9.39 29.17 3.24
N THR A 157 9.17 30.33 2.63
CA THR A 157 8.91 30.42 1.19
C THR A 157 10.22 30.60 0.45
N ARG A 158 10.57 29.69 -0.42
CA ARG A 158 11.77 29.80 -1.27
C ARG A 158 11.41 30.43 -2.61
N SER A 159 12.32 31.25 -3.13
CA SER A 159 12.14 31.90 -4.42
C SER A 159 12.02 30.89 -5.57
N HIS A 160 12.64 29.72 -5.44
CA HIS A 160 12.69 28.71 -6.48
C HIS A 160 12.85 27.31 -5.89
N ILE A 161 11.94 26.40 -6.24
CA ILE A 161 12.03 24.96 -5.97
C ILE A 161 11.75 24.25 -7.28
N ALA A 162 12.66 23.39 -7.73
CA ALA A 162 12.52 22.65 -8.97
C ALA A 162 12.39 21.15 -8.71
N GLN A 163 11.40 20.54 -9.35
CA GLN A 163 11.40 19.14 -9.68
C GLN A 163 12.01 18.99 -11.06
N PHE A 164 13.11 18.27 -11.19
CA PHE A 164 13.77 18.09 -12.48
C PHE A 164 14.00 16.60 -12.76
N ARG A 165 13.22 16.03 -13.66
CA ARG A 165 13.31 14.63 -14.08
C ARG A 165 13.32 13.64 -12.90
N GLU A 166 12.70 14.00 -11.79
CA GLU A 166 12.53 13.13 -10.63
C GLU A 166 11.07 12.70 -10.49
N THR A 167 10.86 11.56 -9.83
CA THR A 167 9.50 11.09 -9.55
C THR A 167 8.84 11.97 -8.50
N ASP A 168 7.51 12.02 -8.49
CA ASP A 168 6.76 12.78 -7.50
C ASP A 168 7.09 12.30 -6.07
N TYR A 169 7.26 10.99 -5.90
CA TYR A 169 7.73 10.39 -4.65
C TYR A 169 9.07 10.98 -4.18
N ARG A 170 10.08 10.98 -5.07
CA ARG A 170 11.43 11.51 -4.73
C ARG A 170 11.38 13.00 -4.45
N PHE A 171 10.62 13.75 -5.21
CA PHE A 171 10.45 15.19 -5.01
C PHE A 171 9.82 15.49 -3.66
N VAL A 172 8.67 14.87 -3.35
CA VAL A 172 7.96 15.06 -2.07
C VAL A 172 8.84 14.64 -0.88
N THR A 173 9.45 13.46 -0.94
CA THR A 173 10.29 12.96 0.17
C THR A 173 11.55 13.78 0.37
N ARG A 174 12.14 14.33 -0.69
CA ARG A 174 13.25 15.26 -0.59
C ARG A 174 12.85 16.55 0.11
N LEU A 175 11.72 17.14 -0.27
CA LEU A 175 11.23 18.37 0.38
C LEU A 175 10.88 18.16 1.85
N LEU A 176 10.26 17.03 2.18
CA LEU A 176 9.99 16.66 3.57
C LEU A 176 11.30 16.55 4.37
N ALA A 177 12.30 15.84 3.84
CA ALA A 177 13.59 15.69 4.50
C ALA A 177 14.31 17.03 4.67
N GLU A 178 14.28 17.93 3.68
CA GLU A 178 14.85 19.28 3.78
C GLU A 178 14.16 20.12 4.87
N ALA A 179 12.88 19.88 5.13
CA ALA A 179 12.11 20.53 6.20
C ALA A 179 12.25 19.82 7.56
N GLY A 180 13.03 18.74 7.65
CA GLY A 180 13.16 17.93 8.86
C GLY A 180 11.90 17.11 9.19
N LEU A 181 11.13 16.77 8.17
CA LEU A 181 9.90 15.97 8.26
C LEU A 181 10.11 14.58 7.67
N GLY A 182 9.32 13.64 8.15
CA GLY A 182 9.18 12.32 7.58
C GLY A 182 7.71 11.98 7.31
N PHE A 183 7.46 10.77 6.84
CA PHE A 183 6.11 10.26 6.69
C PHE A 183 5.98 8.83 7.22
N THR A 184 4.77 8.42 7.50
CA THR A 184 4.40 7.04 7.82
C THR A 184 3.04 6.73 7.21
N THR A 185 2.80 5.46 6.93
CA THR A 185 1.49 4.98 6.47
C THR A 185 0.72 4.39 7.65
N VAL A 186 -0.52 4.79 7.82
CA VAL A 186 -1.40 4.27 8.88
C VAL A 186 -2.70 3.75 8.27
N GLU A 187 -3.31 2.75 8.91
CA GLU A 187 -4.63 2.27 8.51
C GLU A 187 -5.69 3.36 8.75
N ASP A 188 -6.55 3.54 7.77
CA ASP A 188 -7.68 4.46 7.83
C ASP A 188 -8.79 3.96 6.91
N GLU A 189 -9.78 3.29 7.49
CA GLU A 189 -10.89 2.67 6.76
C GLU A 189 -11.73 3.69 5.97
N GLN A 190 -11.69 4.98 6.34
CA GLN A 190 -12.40 6.07 5.65
C GLN A 190 -11.61 6.61 4.45
N ALA A 191 -10.34 6.27 4.34
CA ALA A 191 -9.51 6.71 3.22
C ALA A 191 -9.79 5.87 1.95
N PRO A 192 -9.65 6.44 0.73
CA PRO A 192 -9.92 5.73 -0.52
C PRO A 192 -9.18 4.38 -0.67
N ALA A 193 -7.92 4.32 -0.24
CA ALA A 193 -7.12 3.08 -0.23
C ALA A 193 -7.07 2.42 1.15
N ALA A 194 -7.99 2.75 2.06
CA ALA A 194 -8.03 2.33 3.46
C ALA A 194 -6.74 2.60 4.24
N THR A 195 -5.86 3.46 3.74
CA THR A 195 -4.63 3.91 4.40
C THR A 195 -4.44 5.41 4.23
N ARG A 196 -3.74 6.02 5.17
CA ARG A 196 -3.39 7.44 5.16
C ARG A 196 -1.87 7.61 5.34
N CYS A 197 -1.33 8.55 4.65
CA CYS A 197 0.07 8.96 4.76
C CYS A 197 0.23 10.29 5.50
#